data_f14a3ea5760125be80a7d7dce53bc192
#
_entry.id   f14a3ea5760125be80a7d7dce53bc192
#
_cell.length_a   1.000
_cell.length_b   1.000
_cell.length_c   1.000
_cell.angle_alpha   90.00
_cell.angle_beta   90.00
_cell.angle_gamma   90.00
#
_symmetry.space_group_name_H-M   'P 1'
#
loop_
_entity.id
_entity.type
_entity.pdbx_description
1 polymer ?
#
loop_
_entity_poly.entity_id
_entity_poly.type
_entity_poly.pdbx_seq_one_letter_code
_entity_poly.pdbx_strand_id
1 'polypeptide(L)'
;MEFGFLKSCNRYVSDSIEIRPLWDVEESIYWLETEAEISDGWIYPPIVEAKKLPCEKYSKKLSLPSSYHLVPATHSIIFRPYSEQKARFLILGIGFFFGVYLSPAEYYNIDRVAYKVGKLTGVSPRNGDIELALEYLSRFYDTNPKKRQGMFAVIHWFLLGQSYNHPWDRFEAQYKVLDGLFKLSGISVCSHGLRPNKLAEKYNIQIPTWAEVIDGKSLLSRLRNDLAHEAIYAGEPIGYAHPKENYDIDFSSFNVKLIASILGVKTNYLATSSQDRQLHLWHIV
;
A
#
# COMPACT_ATOMS: atom_id res chain seq x y z
N MET A 1 1.56 -10.77 17.14
CA MET A 1 2.02 -9.37 16.96
C MET A 1 0.81 -8.49 16.82
N GLU A 2 0.72 -7.45 17.61
CA GLU A 2 -0.35 -6.45 17.52
C GLU A 2 -0.05 -5.45 16.43
N PHE A 3 -1.11 -4.93 15.80
CA PHE A 3 -1.00 -3.98 14.69
C PHE A 3 -2.26 -3.12 14.57
N GLY A 4 -2.17 -2.01 13.84
CA GLY A 4 -3.27 -1.10 13.55
C GLY A 4 -2.93 -0.11 12.43
N PHE A 5 -3.82 0.77 12.12
CA PHE A 5 -5.20 0.81 12.57
C PHE A 5 -6.13 0.18 11.51
N LEU A 6 -6.97 -0.74 11.91
CA LEU A 6 -8.01 -1.31 11.03
C LEU A 6 -9.38 -1.10 11.68
N LYS A 7 -10.27 -0.35 11.03
CA LYS A 7 -11.66 -0.17 11.46
C LYS A 7 -12.49 -1.41 11.13
N SER A 8 -12.36 -2.42 11.96
CA SER A 8 -13.13 -3.66 11.85
C SER A 8 -13.20 -4.35 13.21
N CYS A 9 -14.31 -4.99 13.52
CA CYS A 9 -14.46 -5.89 14.67
C CYS A 9 -14.44 -7.36 14.23
N ASN A 10 -14.13 -7.63 12.96
CA ASN A 10 -14.17 -8.97 12.41
C ASN A 10 -12.90 -9.78 12.74
N ARG A 11 -13.10 -11.06 12.89
CA ARG A 11 -12.04 -12.07 12.95
C ARG A 11 -11.87 -12.66 11.55
N TYR A 12 -10.62 -12.81 11.09
CA TYR A 12 -10.27 -13.40 9.80
C TYR A 12 -9.41 -14.63 10.04
N VAL A 13 -9.81 -15.76 9.49
CA VAL A 13 -9.15 -17.06 9.72
C VAL A 13 -8.91 -17.76 8.39
N SER A 14 -7.66 -18.01 8.07
CA SER A 14 -7.25 -18.93 7.02
C SER A 14 -6.71 -20.23 7.65
N ASP A 15 -6.29 -21.20 6.85
CA ASP A 15 -5.84 -22.51 7.33
C ASP A 15 -4.78 -22.46 8.44
N SER A 16 -3.87 -21.49 8.40
CA SER A 16 -2.73 -21.42 9.30
C SER A 16 -2.51 -20.08 9.97
N ILE A 17 -3.32 -19.06 9.64
CA ILE A 17 -3.17 -17.69 10.11
C ILE A 17 -4.50 -17.16 10.61
N GLU A 18 -4.46 -16.55 11.78
CA GLU A 18 -5.59 -15.87 12.37
C GLU A 18 -5.26 -14.39 12.58
N ILE A 19 -6.16 -13.53 12.14
CA ILE A 19 -6.24 -12.13 12.54
C ILE A 19 -7.45 -11.98 13.42
N ARG A 20 -7.26 -11.48 14.63
CA ARG A 20 -8.36 -11.25 15.56
C ARG A 20 -8.33 -9.83 16.11
N PRO A 21 -9.50 -9.21 16.35
CA PRO A 21 -9.58 -7.94 17.04
C PRO A 21 -9.03 -8.08 18.46
N LEU A 22 -8.46 -7.00 18.99
CA LEU A 22 -8.11 -6.91 20.40
C LEU A 22 -9.40 -6.78 21.22
N TRP A 23 -9.30 -7.08 22.53
CA TRP A 23 -10.46 -7.06 23.42
C TRP A 23 -11.11 -5.67 23.56
N ASP A 24 -10.34 -4.60 23.36
CA ASP A 24 -10.71 -3.19 23.45
C ASP A 24 -10.88 -2.52 22.09
N VAL A 25 -11.07 -3.29 21.01
CA VAL A 25 -11.11 -2.76 19.64
C VAL A 25 -12.22 -1.72 19.44
N GLU A 26 -13.40 -1.94 20.01
CA GLU A 26 -14.53 -1.02 19.90
C GLU A 26 -14.23 0.30 20.64
N GLU A 27 -13.62 0.22 21.82
CA GLU A 27 -13.20 1.40 22.59
C GLU A 27 -12.10 2.17 21.84
N SER A 28 -11.14 1.47 21.25
CA SER A 28 -10.07 2.08 20.44
C SER A 28 -10.62 2.79 19.21
N ILE A 29 -11.59 2.20 18.51
CA ILE A 29 -12.27 2.82 17.37
C ILE A 29 -13.04 4.05 17.83
N TYR A 30 -13.86 3.91 18.89
CA TYR A 30 -14.65 5.02 19.41
C TYR A 30 -13.79 6.19 19.89
N TRP A 31 -12.72 5.90 20.64
CA TRP A 31 -11.78 6.92 21.09
C TRP A 31 -11.18 7.69 19.91
N LEU A 32 -10.71 6.98 18.88
CA LEU A 32 -10.11 7.62 17.72
C LEU A 32 -11.12 8.45 16.92
N GLU A 33 -12.35 7.97 16.79
CA GLU A 33 -13.44 8.71 16.12
C GLU A 33 -13.88 9.97 16.89
N THR A 34 -13.66 9.99 18.20
CA THR A 34 -14.00 11.13 19.05
C THR A 34 -12.89 12.17 19.13
N GLU A 35 -11.63 11.73 19.22
CA GLU A 35 -10.46 12.59 19.47
C GLU A 35 -9.72 13.02 18.19
N ALA A 36 -9.91 12.30 17.09
CA ALA A 36 -9.25 12.58 15.83
C ALA A 36 -10.15 13.36 14.88
N GLU A 37 -9.54 14.17 14.02
CA GLU A 37 -10.25 14.74 12.87
C GLU A 37 -10.34 13.68 11.76
N ILE A 38 -11.56 13.45 11.25
CA ILE A 38 -11.82 12.53 10.14
C ILE A 38 -12.31 13.33 8.94
N SER A 39 -11.57 13.28 7.84
CA SER A 39 -11.91 13.99 6.61
C SER A 39 -11.57 13.15 5.38
N ASP A 40 -12.49 13.04 4.43
CA ASP A 40 -12.32 12.36 3.14
C ASP A 40 -11.67 10.97 3.24
N GLY A 41 -12.04 10.18 4.24
CA GLY A 41 -11.52 8.83 4.47
C GLY A 41 -10.11 8.78 5.06
N TRP A 42 -9.59 9.89 5.56
CA TRP A 42 -8.39 10.00 6.36
C TRP A 42 -8.73 10.26 7.82
N ILE A 43 -7.91 9.73 8.70
CA ILE A 43 -7.84 10.11 10.11
C ILE A 43 -6.57 10.95 10.32
N TYR A 44 -6.73 12.07 10.99
CA TYR A 44 -5.66 12.90 11.52
C TYR A 44 -5.59 12.64 13.03
N PRO A 45 -4.69 11.72 13.47
CA PRO A 45 -4.67 11.29 14.85
C PRO A 45 -4.37 12.45 15.81
N PRO A 46 -4.91 12.42 17.04
CA PRO A 46 -4.60 13.43 18.02
C PRO A 46 -3.12 13.39 18.41
N ILE A 47 -2.60 14.53 18.86
CA ILE A 47 -1.24 14.64 19.38
C ILE A 47 -1.19 13.98 20.76
N VAL A 48 -0.30 13.00 20.93
CA VAL A 48 -0.05 12.34 22.20
C VAL A 48 1.33 12.76 22.73
N GLU A 49 1.39 13.20 23.98
CA GLU A 49 2.67 13.49 24.62
C GLU A 49 3.42 12.19 24.93
N ALA A 50 4.70 12.13 24.59
CA ALA A 50 5.55 10.97 24.80
C ALA A 50 5.55 10.44 26.26
N LYS A 51 5.34 11.34 27.24
CA LYS A 51 5.27 11.01 28.68
C LYS A 51 4.00 10.26 29.09
N LYS A 52 2.96 10.26 28.26
CA LYS A 52 1.66 9.62 28.55
C LYS A 52 1.54 8.21 27.95
N LEU A 53 2.58 7.73 27.25
CA LEU A 53 2.56 6.39 26.73
C LEU A 53 2.69 5.34 27.85
N PRO A 54 1.88 4.29 27.81
CA PRO A 54 1.94 3.24 28.84
C PRO A 54 3.23 2.44 28.85
N CYS A 55 4.14 2.65 27.92
CA CYS A 55 5.33 1.86 27.76
C CYS A 55 6.61 2.69 27.67
N GLU A 56 7.35 2.83 28.79
CA GLU A 56 8.70 3.41 28.84
C GLU A 56 9.70 2.76 27.85
N LYS A 57 9.38 1.57 27.36
CA LYS A 57 10.20 0.78 26.45
C LYS A 57 10.38 1.44 25.09
N TYR A 58 9.43 2.26 24.66
CA TYR A 58 9.46 2.92 23.36
C TYR A 58 10.25 4.23 23.37
N SER A 59 10.20 4.98 24.46
CA SER A 59 10.88 6.28 24.57
C SER A 59 12.41 6.19 24.57
N LYS A 60 12.97 5.04 24.93
CA LYS A 60 14.44 4.84 25.02
C LYS A 60 15.11 4.34 23.74
N LYS A 61 14.36 3.76 22.80
CA LYS A 61 14.93 3.16 21.56
C LYS A 61 14.87 4.08 20.33
N LEU A 62 14.01 5.06 20.34
CA LEU A 62 13.83 5.98 19.23
C LEU A 62 13.96 7.40 19.79
N SER A 63 14.73 8.27 19.16
CA SER A 63 14.70 9.72 19.41
C SER A 63 13.34 10.28 18.97
N LEU A 64 12.30 9.97 19.74
CA LEU A 64 10.96 10.45 19.45
C LEU A 64 10.85 11.92 19.82
N PRO A 65 10.11 12.73 19.05
CA PRO A 65 9.73 14.06 19.45
C PRO A 65 8.93 14.01 20.77
N SER A 66 8.87 15.10 21.48
CA SER A 66 8.12 15.22 22.74
C SER A 66 6.62 14.95 22.58
N SER A 67 6.11 15.10 21.37
CA SER A 67 4.74 14.79 20.98
C SER A 67 4.71 14.15 19.60
N TYR A 68 3.76 13.28 19.33
CA TYR A 68 3.54 12.61 18.05
C TYR A 68 2.10 12.16 17.93
N HIS A 69 1.70 11.87 16.69
CA HIS A 69 0.38 11.35 16.41
C HIS A 69 0.40 9.82 16.55
N LEU A 70 -0.47 9.29 17.39
CA LEU A 70 -0.56 7.87 17.67
C LEU A 70 -1.89 7.31 17.17
N VAL A 71 -1.80 6.18 16.48
CA VAL A 71 -2.95 5.37 16.11
C VAL A 71 -2.88 4.07 16.93
N PRO A 72 -3.94 3.72 17.68
CA PRO A 72 -3.92 2.54 18.51
C PRO A 72 -3.83 1.25 17.68
N ALA A 73 -3.23 0.21 18.26
CA ALA A 73 -3.38 -1.14 17.73
C ALA A 73 -4.85 -1.58 17.89
N THR A 74 -5.35 -2.31 16.90
CA THR A 74 -6.73 -2.79 16.89
C THR A 74 -6.83 -4.30 16.74
N HIS A 75 -5.77 -4.92 16.20
CA HIS A 75 -5.78 -6.34 15.87
C HIS A 75 -4.47 -7.02 16.28
N SER A 76 -4.53 -8.34 16.35
CA SER A 76 -3.35 -9.19 16.48
C SER A 76 -3.32 -10.26 15.40
N ILE A 77 -2.11 -10.58 14.90
CA ILE A 77 -1.88 -11.69 13.97
C ILE A 77 -1.21 -12.87 14.70
N ILE A 78 -1.74 -14.07 14.48
CA ILE A 78 -1.33 -15.32 15.14
C ILE A 78 -1.13 -16.40 14.09
N PHE A 79 0.01 -17.09 14.13
CA PHE A 79 0.30 -18.27 13.30
C PHE A 79 1.46 -19.09 13.91
N ARG A 80 1.63 -20.32 13.45
CA ARG A 80 2.70 -21.21 13.89
C ARG A 80 3.39 -21.87 12.69
N PRO A 81 4.76 -22.00 12.71
CA PRO A 81 5.68 -21.41 13.69
C PRO A 81 5.73 -19.88 13.54
N TYR A 82 5.90 -19.15 14.64
CA TYR A 82 5.95 -17.69 14.64
C TYR A 82 7.27 -17.17 14.04
N SER A 83 7.15 -16.16 13.21
CA SER A 83 8.28 -15.39 12.67
C SER A 83 7.91 -13.91 12.62
N GLU A 84 8.68 -13.05 13.26
CA GLU A 84 8.43 -11.61 13.26
C GLU A 84 8.47 -11.04 11.83
N GLN A 85 9.43 -11.45 11.03
CA GLN A 85 9.53 -11.00 9.64
C GLN A 85 8.31 -11.41 8.79
N LYS A 86 7.80 -12.63 9.00
CA LYS A 86 6.58 -13.08 8.33
C LYS A 86 5.36 -12.30 8.83
N ALA A 87 5.26 -12.05 10.13
CA ALA A 87 4.18 -11.24 10.70
C ALA A 87 4.15 -9.83 10.09
N ARG A 88 5.28 -9.13 10.04
CA ARG A 88 5.39 -7.80 9.42
C ARG A 88 4.99 -7.82 7.93
N PHE A 89 5.43 -8.83 7.20
CA PHE A 89 5.06 -9.00 5.79
C PHE A 89 3.55 -9.21 5.61
N LEU A 90 2.95 -10.07 6.42
CA LEU A 90 1.52 -10.35 6.37
C LEU A 90 0.68 -9.13 6.77
N ILE A 91 1.06 -8.41 7.83
CA ILE A 91 0.36 -7.19 8.27
C ILE A 91 0.33 -6.15 7.15
N LEU A 92 1.49 -5.84 6.56
CA LEU A 92 1.57 -4.87 5.47
C LEU A 92 0.81 -5.35 4.22
N GLY A 93 0.92 -6.65 3.90
CA GLY A 93 0.21 -7.26 2.77
C GLY A 93 -1.30 -7.22 2.94
N ILE A 94 -1.81 -7.50 4.13
CA ILE A 94 -3.26 -7.37 4.42
C ILE A 94 -3.69 -5.90 4.35
N GLY A 95 -2.85 -4.97 4.79
CA GLY A 95 -3.09 -3.54 4.59
C GLY A 95 -3.30 -3.18 3.12
N PHE A 96 -2.52 -3.78 2.22
CA PHE A 96 -2.70 -3.62 0.77
C PHE A 96 -4.07 -4.12 0.30
N PHE A 97 -4.55 -5.27 0.76
CA PHE A 97 -5.87 -5.79 0.38
C PHE A 97 -7.02 -4.97 0.98
N PHE A 98 -6.87 -4.46 2.18
CA PHE A 98 -7.82 -3.49 2.75
C PHE A 98 -7.72 -2.10 2.11
N GLY A 99 -6.65 -1.79 1.39
CA GLY A 99 -6.39 -0.46 0.86
C GLY A 99 -6.15 0.57 1.96
N VAL A 100 -5.51 0.16 3.06
CA VAL A 100 -5.09 1.01 4.18
C VAL A 100 -3.66 0.66 4.58
N TYR A 101 -2.94 1.58 5.23
CA TYR A 101 -1.60 1.29 5.72
C TYR A 101 -1.69 0.67 7.12
N LEU A 102 -1.39 -0.61 7.22
CA LEU A 102 -1.30 -1.32 8.50
C LEU A 102 0.15 -1.49 8.92
N SER A 103 0.42 -1.23 10.19
CA SER A 103 1.75 -1.37 10.77
C SER A 103 1.69 -2.03 12.14
N PRO A 104 2.77 -2.70 12.59
CA PRO A 104 2.89 -3.13 13.97
C PRO A 104 2.70 -1.97 14.95
N ALA A 105 2.22 -2.25 16.17
CA ALA A 105 1.92 -1.25 17.20
C ALA A 105 3.12 -0.33 17.58
N GLU A 106 4.32 -0.70 17.14
CA GLU A 106 5.55 0.08 17.37
C GLU A 106 5.78 1.20 16.34
N TYR A 107 4.91 1.30 15.32
CA TYR A 107 5.03 2.32 14.27
C TYR A 107 4.11 3.50 14.56
N TYR A 108 4.67 4.71 14.47
CA TYR A 108 3.95 5.96 14.68
C TYR A 108 3.69 6.63 13.34
N ASN A 109 2.46 7.08 13.16
CA ASN A 109 2.12 7.96 12.06
C ASN A 109 2.18 9.39 12.60
N ILE A 110 3.02 10.21 12.00
CA ILE A 110 3.19 11.62 12.37
C ILE A 110 2.30 12.56 11.56
N ASP A 111 1.52 12.06 10.63
CA ASP A 111 0.63 12.86 9.76
C ASP A 111 -0.79 12.26 9.79
N ARG A 112 -1.17 11.52 8.78
CA ARG A 112 -2.53 10.99 8.63
C ARG A 112 -2.51 9.51 8.27
N VAL A 113 -3.61 8.83 8.58
CA VAL A 113 -3.80 7.42 8.29
C VAL A 113 -5.04 7.22 7.43
N ALA A 114 -4.95 6.34 6.42
CA ALA A 114 -6.11 5.96 5.65
C ALA A 114 -7.10 5.19 6.55
N TYR A 115 -8.29 5.73 6.70
CA TYR A 115 -9.34 5.22 7.57
C TYR A 115 -10.38 4.39 6.81
N LYS A 116 -10.71 4.84 5.58
CA LYS A 116 -11.69 4.17 4.73
C LYS A 116 -11.05 3.01 3.99
N VAL A 117 -11.65 1.83 4.09
CA VAL A 117 -11.24 0.65 3.31
C VAL A 117 -11.24 0.98 1.81
N GLY A 118 -10.21 0.55 1.11
CA GLY A 118 -9.98 0.86 -0.31
C GLY A 118 -9.37 2.24 -0.60
N LYS A 119 -9.13 3.07 0.42
CA LYS A 119 -8.66 4.46 0.23
C LYS A 119 -7.34 4.56 -0.55
N LEU A 120 -6.39 3.64 -0.30
CA LEU A 120 -5.07 3.68 -0.93
C LEU A 120 -4.98 2.85 -2.23
N THR A 121 -5.86 1.88 -2.43
CA THR A 121 -5.77 0.97 -3.60
C THR A 121 -6.87 1.19 -4.62
N GLY A 122 -7.98 1.82 -4.24
CA GLY A 122 -9.20 1.88 -5.06
C GLY A 122 -9.95 0.53 -5.14
N VAL A 123 -9.53 -0.46 -4.34
CA VAL A 123 -10.12 -1.81 -4.31
C VAL A 123 -10.42 -2.21 -2.87
N SER A 124 -11.61 -2.72 -2.64
CA SER A 124 -12.07 -3.17 -1.32
C SER A 124 -12.26 -4.70 -1.30
N PRO A 125 -12.03 -5.36 -0.16
CA PRO A 125 -12.31 -6.79 -0.03
C PRO A 125 -13.81 -7.05 0.15
N ARG A 126 -14.27 -8.21 -0.33
CA ARG A 126 -15.54 -8.83 0.04
C ARG A 126 -15.35 -9.73 1.26
N ASN A 127 -16.49 -10.26 1.75
CA ASN A 127 -16.46 -11.35 2.72
C ASN A 127 -15.71 -12.57 2.13
N GLY A 128 -14.75 -13.10 2.86
CA GLY A 128 -13.90 -14.21 2.44
C GLY A 128 -12.64 -13.82 1.64
N ASP A 129 -12.58 -12.62 1.05
CA ASP A 129 -11.40 -12.20 0.27
C ASP A 129 -10.15 -12.06 1.16
N ILE A 130 -10.30 -11.67 2.42
CA ILE A 130 -9.16 -11.46 3.35
C ILE A 130 -8.52 -12.79 3.75
N GLU A 131 -9.33 -13.80 4.01
CA GLU A 131 -8.86 -15.14 4.34
C GLU A 131 -8.07 -15.74 3.17
N LEU A 132 -8.57 -15.60 1.95
CA LEU A 132 -7.86 -16.01 0.74
C LEU A 132 -6.59 -15.18 0.50
N ALA A 133 -6.64 -13.86 0.72
CA ALA A 133 -5.46 -13.00 0.63
C ALA A 133 -4.36 -13.42 1.59
N LEU A 134 -4.70 -13.82 2.84
CA LEU A 134 -3.74 -14.35 3.81
C LEU A 134 -3.03 -15.60 3.29
N GLU A 135 -3.77 -16.50 2.61
CA GLU A 135 -3.17 -17.70 2.01
C GLU A 135 -2.20 -17.36 0.88
N TYR A 136 -2.57 -16.44 -0.02
CA TYR A 136 -1.69 -15.99 -1.10
C TYR A 136 -0.42 -15.32 -0.55
N LEU A 137 -0.55 -14.44 0.44
CA LEU A 137 0.57 -13.77 1.09
C LEU A 137 1.50 -14.76 1.79
N SER A 138 0.92 -15.71 2.55
CA SER A 138 1.69 -16.75 3.24
C SER A 138 2.43 -17.64 2.25
N ARG A 139 1.74 -18.13 1.23
CA ARG A 139 2.32 -18.94 0.16
C ARG A 139 3.46 -18.19 -0.54
N PHE A 140 3.24 -16.92 -0.92
CA PHE A 140 4.29 -16.11 -1.54
C PHE A 140 5.51 -15.99 -0.63
N TYR A 141 5.30 -15.67 0.65
CA TYR A 141 6.36 -15.56 1.63
C TYR A 141 7.16 -16.87 1.76
N ASP A 142 6.49 -17.99 1.85
CA ASP A 142 7.14 -19.29 2.09
C ASP A 142 7.86 -19.81 0.84
N THR A 143 7.30 -19.60 -0.35
CA THR A 143 7.86 -20.13 -1.62
C THR A 143 8.86 -19.21 -2.32
N ASN A 144 8.96 -17.91 -1.93
CA ASN A 144 9.80 -16.93 -2.61
C ASN A 144 10.82 -16.25 -1.67
N PRO A 145 11.74 -16.98 -0.99
CA PRO A 145 12.62 -16.40 0.02
C PRO A 145 13.47 -15.23 -0.47
N LYS A 146 13.91 -15.27 -1.73
CA LYS A 146 14.74 -14.19 -2.34
C LYS A 146 13.93 -12.93 -2.71
N LYS A 147 12.58 -13.03 -2.77
CA LYS A 147 11.70 -11.92 -3.18
C LYS A 147 10.96 -11.25 -2.03
N ARG A 148 10.99 -11.83 -0.81
CA ARG A 148 10.22 -11.36 0.36
C ARG A 148 10.46 -9.88 0.67
N GLN A 149 11.73 -9.50 0.83
CA GLN A 149 12.12 -8.14 1.17
C GLN A 149 11.77 -7.14 0.05
N GLY A 150 11.98 -7.55 -1.20
CA GLY A 150 11.62 -6.71 -2.35
C GLY A 150 10.11 -6.47 -2.45
N MET A 151 9.29 -7.51 -2.23
CA MET A 151 7.84 -7.36 -2.23
C MET A 151 7.36 -6.52 -1.04
N PHE A 152 7.93 -6.71 0.14
CA PHE A 152 7.65 -5.86 1.31
C PHE A 152 7.91 -4.39 0.98
N ALA A 153 9.08 -4.07 0.41
CA ALA A 153 9.44 -2.71 0.04
C ALA A 153 8.50 -2.13 -1.03
N VAL A 154 8.10 -2.93 -2.01
CA VAL A 154 7.14 -2.53 -3.05
C VAL A 154 5.78 -2.17 -2.44
N ILE A 155 5.22 -3.03 -1.59
CA ILE A 155 3.92 -2.77 -0.93
C ILE A 155 4.03 -1.54 -0.01
N HIS A 156 5.13 -1.43 0.75
CA HIS A 156 5.37 -0.28 1.61
C HIS A 156 5.39 1.04 0.81
N TRP A 157 6.19 1.11 -0.26
CA TRP A 157 6.27 2.29 -1.12
C TRP A 157 4.95 2.58 -1.82
N PHE A 158 4.19 1.54 -2.20
CA PHE A 158 2.87 1.71 -2.78
C PHE A 158 1.93 2.41 -1.80
N LEU A 159 1.73 1.84 -0.60
CA LEU A 159 0.78 2.37 0.38
C LEU A 159 1.20 3.73 0.91
N LEU A 160 2.50 3.92 1.23
CA LEU A 160 3.03 5.20 1.66
C LEU A 160 2.89 6.26 0.57
N GLY A 161 3.23 5.92 -0.66
CA GLY A 161 3.15 6.84 -1.78
C GLY A 161 1.73 7.33 -2.07
N GLN A 162 0.71 6.48 -1.87
CA GLN A 162 -0.70 6.90 -1.98
C GLN A 162 -1.14 7.84 -0.86
N SER A 163 -0.39 7.94 0.23
CA SER A 163 -0.66 8.87 1.32
C SER A 163 -0.15 10.29 1.06
N TYR A 164 0.69 10.50 0.05
CA TYR A 164 1.20 11.83 -0.30
C TYR A 164 0.11 12.76 -0.84
N ASN A 165 0.22 14.05 -0.52
CA ASN A 165 -0.77 15.04 -0.91
C ASN A 165 -0.63 15.44 -2.39
N HIS A 166 0.58 15.55 -2.88
CA HIS A 166 0.84 16.06 -4.21
C HIS A 166 0.91 14.95 -5.28
N PRO A 167 0.39 15.19 -6.48
CA PRO A 167 0.37 14.18 -7.54
C PRO A 167 1.77 13.79 -8.04
N TRP A 168 2.73 14.70 -8.03
CA TRP A 168 4.11 14.40 -8.41
C TRP A 168 4.81 13.49 -7.40
N ASP A 169 4.59 13.67 -6.08
CA ASP A 169 5.14 12.81 -5.04
C ASP A 169 4.54 11.39 -5.13
N ARG A 170 3.21 11.30 -5.37
CA ARG A 170 2.55 10.02 -5.64
C ARG A 170 3.10 9.35 -6.89
N PHE A 171 3.27 10.11 -7.97
CA PHE A 171 3.83 9.60 -9.21
C PHE A 171 5.25 9.06 -9.01
N GLU A 172 6.13 9.78 -8.33
CA GLU A 172 7.50 9.33 -8.05
C GLU A 172 7.50 8.04 -7.21
N ALA A 173 6.67 7.98 -6.17
CA ALA A 173 6.52 6.77 -5.36
C ALA A 173 6.02 5.58 -6.20
N GLN A 174 5.01 5.78 -7.06
CA GLN A 174 4.50 4.75 -7.94
C GLN A 174 5.54 4.31 -8.98
N TYR A 175 6.43 5.20 -9.41
CA TYR A 175 7.53 4.82 -10.30
C TYR A 175 8.56 3.93 -9.60
N LYS A 176 8.90 4.20 -8.32
CA LYS A 176 9.74 3.33 -7.49
C LYS A 176 9.09 1.94 -7.30
N VAL A 177 7.77 1.90 -7.15
CA VAL A 177 6.99 0.65 -7.10
C VAL A 177 7.15 -0.13 -8.40
N LEU A 178 6.95 0.51 -9.56
CA LEU A 178 7.12 -0.11 -10.87
C LEU A 178 8.50 -0.70 -11.06
N ASP A 179 9.55 0.03 -10.68
CA ASP A 179 10.94 -0.43 -10.78
C ASP A 179 11.20 -1.65 -9.87
N GLY A 180 10.63 -1.64 -8.66
CA GLY A 180 10.66 -2.78 -7.75
C GLY A 180 9.95 -4.01 -8.32
N LEU A 181 8.77 -3.83 -8.90
CA LEU A 181 7.99 -4.88 -9.55
C LEU A 181 8.72 -5.47 -10.76
N PHE A 182 9.36 -4.60 -11.56
CA PHE A 182 10.18 -5.05 -12.69
C PHE A 182 11.33 -5.95 -12.22
N LYS A 183 12.05 -5.56 -11.18
CA LYS A 183 13.10 -6.39 -10.56
C LYS A 183 12.56 -7.73 -10.04
N LEU A 184 11.42 -7.71 -9.36
CA LEU A 184 10.78 -8.92 -8.83
C LEU A 184 10.28 -9.87 -9.91
N SER A 185 9.90 -9.32 -11.07
CA SER A 185 9.40 -10.11 -12.19
C SER A 185 10.45 -11.04 -12.79
N GLY A 186 11.75 -10.71 -12.66
CA GLY A 186 12.83 -11.45 -13.27
C GLY A 186 12.90 -11.29 -14.80
N ILE A 187 12.27 -10.25 -15.36
CA ILE A 187 12.41 -9.88 -16.76
C ILE A 187 13.83 -9.35 -17.00
N SER A 188 14.43 -9.71 -18.14
CA SER A 188 15.76 -9.19 -18.53
C SER A 188 15.77 -7.67 -18.63
N VAL A 189 16.93 -7.07 -18.39
CA VAL A 189 17.09 -5.61 -18.39
C VAL A 189 16.64 -5.01 -19.73
N CYS A 190 15.83 -3.97 -19.64
CA CYS A 190 15.38 -3.16 -20.78
C CYS A 190 15.35 -1.67 -20.39
N SER A 191 15.14 -0.80 -21.36
CA SER A 191 14.98 0.63 -21.10
C SER A 191 13.80 0.89 -20.17
N HIS A 192 13.86 1.97 -19.38
CA HIS A 192 12.80 2.35 -18.44
C HIS A 192 11.42 2.48 -19.12
N GLY A 193 11.39 3.07 -20.33
CA GLY A 193 10.15 3.23 -21.07
C GLY A 193 9.45 1.93 -21.46
N LEU A 194 10.19 0.83 -21.58
CA LEU A 194 9.63 -0.49 -21.95
C LEU A 194 9.15 -1.32 -20.74
N ARG A 195 9.50 -0.95 -19.51
CA ARG A 195 9.19 -1.73 -18.31
C ARG A 195 7.70 -1.99 -18.13
N PRO A 196 6.80 -0.98 -18.26
CA PRO A 196 5.36 -1.20 -18.11
C PRO A 196 4.84 -2.23 -19.13
N ASN A 197 5.25 -2.10 -20.40
CA ASN A 197 4.81 -3.00 -21.47
C ASN A 197 5.26 -4.44 -21.23
N LYS A 198 6.52 -4.63 -20.85
CA LYS A 198 7.05 -5.96 -20.52
C LYS A 198 6.40 -6.61 -19.32
N LEU A 199 6.03 -5.81 -18.31
CA LEU A 199 5.27 -6.28 -17.17
C LEU A 199 3.83 -6.64 -17.58
N ALA A 200 3.18 -5.78 -18.35
CA ALA A 200 1.82 -6.01 -18.84
C ALA A 200 1.73 -7.30 -19.67
N GLU A 201 2.66 -7.50 -20.62
CA GLU A 201 2.78 -8.74 -21.41
C GLU A 201 2.94 -9.96 -20.51
N LYS A 202 3.87 -9.91 -19.56
CA LYS A 202 4.18 -11.05 -18.70
C LYS A 202 3.00 -11.48 -17.83
N TYR A 203 2.24 -10.52 -17.33
CA TYR A 203 1.14 -10.78 -16.40
C TYR A 203 -0.25 -10.69 -17.05
N ASN A 204 -0.30 -10.56 -18.37
CA ASN A 204 -1.54 -10.44 -19.14
C ASN A 204 -2.48 -9.34 -18.62
N ILE A 205 -1.90 -8.16 -18.38
CA ILE A 205 -2.60 -6.96 -17.95
C ILE A 205 -2.71 -6.01 -19.15
N GLN A 206 -3.84 -5.31 -19.30
CA GLN A 206 -4.01 -4.31 -20.34
C GLN A 206 -2.93 -3.22 -20.22
N ILE A 207 -2.26 -2.92 -21.32
CA ILE A 207 -1.28 -1.83 -21.40
C ILE A 207 -2.03 -0.50 -21.40
N PRO A 208 -1.76 0.39 -20.42
CA PRO A 208 -2.35 1.73 -20.42
C PRO A 208 -1.80 2.58 -21.57
N THR A 209 -2.61 3.49 -22.12
CA THR A 209 -2.22 4.36 -23.24
C THR A 209 -0.98 5.23 -22.94
N TRP A 210 -0.87 5.70 -21.69
CA TRP A 210 0.29 6.49 -21.25
C TRP A 210 1.59 5.68 -21.16
N ALA A 211 1.51 4.35 -21.18
CA ALA A 211 2.66 3.44 -21.19
C ALA A 211 3.03 2.96 -22.61
N GLU A 212 2.21 3.24 -23.61
CA GLU A 212 2.52 2.91 -25.00
C GLU A 212 3.82 3.58 -25.43
N VAL A 213 4.64 2.84 -26.17
CA VAL A 213 5.94 3.34 -26.67
C VAL A 213 5.77 3.82 -28.10
N ILE A 214 5.99 5.11 -28.31
CA ILE A 214 6.01 5.76 -29.61
C ILE A 214 7.41 6.34 -29.81
N ASP A 215 8.07 5.99 -30.92
CA ASP A 215 9.44 6.42 -31.26
C ASP A 215 10.44 6.18 -30.10
N GLY A 216 10.34 5.02 -29.45
CA GLY A 216 11.22 4.60 -28.35
C GLY A 216 10.99 5.29 -27.01
N LYS A 217 9.97 6.13 -26.88
CA LYS A 217 9.62 6.85 -25.65
C LYS A 217 8.17 6.58 -25.28
N SER A 218 7.89 6.48 -23.99
CA SER A 218 6.53 6.51 -23.44
C SER A 218 6.28 7.83 -22.72
N LEU A 219 5.00 8.22 -22.61
CA LEU A 219 4.62 9.39 -21.81
C LEU A 219 5.12 9.24 -20.37
N LEU A 220 4.99 8.03 -19.79
CA LEU A 220 5.46 7.73 -18.44
C LEU A 220 6.97 7.99 -18.29
N SER A 221 7.80 7.57 -19.26
CA SER A 221 9.24 7.78 -19.19
C SER A 221 9.63 9.25 -19.35
N ARG A 222 8.85 10.02 -20.13
CA ARG A 222 9.03 11.47 -20.25
C ARG A 222 8.71 12.16 -18.93
N LEU A 223 7.50 11.92 -18.36
CA LEU A 223 7.11 12.50 -17.08
C LEU A 223 8.11 12.23 -15.96
N ARG A 224 8.65 11.01 -15.92
CA ARG A 224 9.70 10.64 -14.95
C ARG A 224 10.98 11.45 -15.16
N ASN A 225 11.40 11.63 -16.39
CA ASN A 225 12.62 12.37 -16.68
C ASN A 225 12.46 13.86 -16.37
N ASP A 226 11.33 14.45 -16.76
CA ASP A 226 11.01 15.85 -16.49
C ASP A 226 10.97 16.10 -14.98
N LEU A 227 10.31 15.19 -14.21
CA LEU A 227 10.23 15.29 -12.74
C LEU A 227 11.61 15.15 -12.08
N ALA A 228 12.40 14.18 -12.50
CA ALA A 228 13.68 13.85 -11.86
C ALA A 228 14.82 14.84 -12.20
N HIS A 229 14.78 15.48 -13.37
CA HIS A 229 15.87 16.29 -13.87
C HIS A 229 15.53 17.77 -14.00
N GLU A 230 14.25 18.10 -14.27
CA GLU A 230 13.83 19.46 -14.58
C GLU A 230 12.90 20.06 -13.50
N ALA A 231 12.51 19.29 -12.49
CA ALA A 231 11.50 19.67 -11.49
C ALA A 231 10.17 20.11 -12.14
N ILE A 232 9.79 19.43 -13.24
CA ILE A 232 8.57 19.65 -14.02
C ILE A 232 7.69 18.41 -13.92
N TYR A 233 6.38 18.59 -13.72
CA TYR A 233 5.42 17.50 -13.79
C TYR A 233 4.25 17.88 -14.70
N ALA A 234 4.02 17.03 -15.73
CA ALA A 234 2.98 17.24 -16.73
C ALA A 234 2.99 18.64 -17.38
N GLY A 235 4.19 19.15 -17.67
CA GLY A 235 4.42 20.42 -18.36
C GLY A 235 4.41 21.66 -17.44
N GLU A 236 4.27 21.49 -16.13
CA GLU A 236 4.24 22.59 -15.17
C GLU A 236 5.36 22.45 -14.12
N PRO A 237 6.01 23.54 -13.70
CA PRO A 237 6.96 23.49 -12.58
C PRO A 237 6.29 23.02 -11.29
N ILE A 238 6.99 22.18 -10.51
CA ILE A 238 6.48 21.66 -9.25
C ILE A 238 6.12 22.78 -8.30
N GLY A 239 4.92 22.71 -7.73
CA GLY A 239 4.42 23.69 -6.75
C GLY A 239 3.92 25.00 -7.33
N TYR A 240 4.08 25.23 -8.64
CA TYR A 240 3.66 26.49 -9.29
C TYR A 240 2.20 26.44 -9.74
N ALA A 241 1.77 25.36 -10.34
CA ALA A 241 0.39 25.15 -10.80
C ALA A 241 -0.04 23.70 -10.63
N HIS A 242 -1.37 23.47 -10.68
CA HIS A 242 -1.87 22.11 -10.79
C HIS A 242 -1.56 21.54 -12.17
N PRO A 243 -1.09 20.29 -12.25
CA PRO A 243 -0.81 19.65 -13.52
C PRO A 243 -2.10 19.55 -14.37
N LYS A 244 -1.99 19.86 -15.66
CA LYS A 244 -3.12 19.76 -16.61
C LYS A 244 -3.55 18.31 -16.81
N GLU A 245 -2.59 17.38 -16.70
CA GLU A 245 -2.80 15.94 -16.82
C GLU A 245 -2.30 15.26 -15.58
N ASN A 246 -3.06 14.30 -15.07
CA ASN A 246 -2.70 13.55 -13.88
C ASN A 246 -2.95 12.06 -14.10
N TYR A 247 -1.89 11.29 -14.13
CA TYR A 247 -1.92 9.84 -14.36
C TYR A 247 -1.76 9.02 -13.08
N ASP A 248 -1.74 9.64 -11.92
CA ASP A 248 -1.43 8.95 -10.67
C ASP A 248 -2.44 7.85 -10.33
N ILE A 249 -3.73 8.07 -10.62
CA ILE A 249 -4.79 7.07 -10.37
C ILE A 249 -4.63 5.87 -11.30
N ASP A 250 -4.42 6.11 -12.60
CA ASP A 250 -4.24 5.04 -13.58
C ASP A 250 -2.98 4.25 -13.30
N PHE A 251 -1.91 4.95 -12.94
CA PHE A 251 -0.63 4.35 -12.60
C PHE A 251 -0.72 3.53 -11.31
N SER A 252 -1.42 4.06 -10.29
CA SER A 252 -1.71 3.32 -9.07
C SER A 252 -2.51 2.05 -9.36
N SER A 253 -3.60 2.12 -10.12
CA SER A 253 -4.41 0.98 -10.52
C SER A 253 -3.58 -0.08 -11.27
N PHE A 254 -2.71 0.34 -12.18
CA PHE A 254 -1.81 -0.57 -12.89
C PHE A 254 -0.84 -1.28 -11.94
N ASN A 255 -0.24 -0.55 -10.99
CA ASN A 255 0.66 -1.13 -10.01
C ASN A 255 -0.05 -2.08 -9.04
N VAL A 256 -1.31 -1.80 -8.63
CA VAL A 256 -2.13 -2.71 -7.83
C VAL A 256 -2.29 -4.06 -8.54
N LYS A 257 -2.60 -4.05 -9.84
CA LYS A 257 -2.73 -5.27 -10.64
C LYS A 257 -1.43 -6.04 -10.73
N LEU A 258 -0.31 -5.35 -10.92
CA LEU A 258 1.02 -5.97 -10.97
C LEU A 258 1.40 -6.58 -9.62
N ILE A 259 1.16 -5.91 -8.50
CA ILE A 259 1.41 -6.45 -7.15
C ILE A 259 0.59 -7.73 -6.96
N ALA A 260 -0.72 -7.69 -7.23
CA ALA A 260 -1.60 -8.84 -7.11
C ALA A 260 -1.14 -10.02 -8.00
N SER A 261 -0.74 -9.74 -9.24
CA SER A 261 -0.25 -10.77 -10.18
C SER A 261 1.06 -11.41 -9.71
N ILE A 262 2.01 -10.62 -9.19
CA ILE A 262 3.29 -11.17 -8.68
C ILE A 262 3.09 -11.98 -7.40
N LEU A 263 2.11 -11.59 -6.55
CA LEU A 263 1.68 -12.38 -5.40
C LEU A 263 0.96 -13.67 -5.80
N GLY A 264 0.57 -13.80 -7.07
CA GLY A 264 -0.16 -14.95 -7.60
C GLY A 264 -1.66 -14.92 -7.33
N VAL A 265 -2.21 -13.78 -6.94
CA VAL A 265 -3.63 -13.61 -6.60
C VAL A 265 -4.50 -13.77 -7.84
N LYS A 266 -5.49 -14.63 -7.76
CA LYS A 266 -6.51 -14.81 -8.81
C LYS A 266 -7.71 -13.94 -8.48
N THR A 267 -8.00 -12.96 -9.33
CA THR A 267 -9.10 -12.02 -9.14
C THR A 267 -9.57 -11.43 -10.47
N ASN A 268 -10.87 -11.18 -10.59
CA ASN A 268 -11.46 -10.54 -11.76
C ASN A 268 -10.97 -9.08 -11.94
N TYR A 269 -10.49 -8.45 -10.88
CA TYR A 269 -9.94 -7.09 -10.93
C TYR A 269 -8.78 -6.96 -11.94
N LEU A 270 -7.99 -8.01 -12.17
CA LEU A 270 -6.88 -7.98 -13.13
C LEU A 270 -7.32 -7.67 -14.56
N ALA A 271 -8.55 -8.04 -14.93
CA ALA A 271 -9.11 -7.83 -16.27
C ALA A 271 -9.77 -6.44 -16.46
N THR A 272 -9.91 -5.63 -15.39
CA THR A 272 -10.51 -4.30 -15.49
C THR A 272 -9.56 -3.32 -16.16
N SER A 273 -10.07 -2.21 -16.71
CA SER A 273 -9.22 -1.13 -17.23
C SER A 273 -8.54 -0.37 -16.08
N SER A 274 -7.28 0.05 -16.28
CA SER A 274 -6.60 0.95 -15.33
C SER A 274 -7.18 2.36 -15.35
N GLN A 275 -7.96 2.71 -16.37
CA GLN A 275 -8.64 4.00 -16.50
C GLN A 275 -10.04 4.00 -15.86
N ASP A 276 -10.50 2.85 -15.38
CA ASP A 276 -11.79 2.75 -14.71
C ASP A 276 -11.74 3.49 -13.36
N ARG A 277 -12.72 4.36 -13.14
CA ARG A 277 -12.84 5.23 -11.94
C ARG A 277 -13.81 4.67 -10.89
N GLN A 278 -14.31 3.47 -11.10
CA GLN A 278 -15.21 2.83 -10.15
C GLN A 278 -14.42 2.28 -8.95
N LEU A 279 -15.08 2.19 -7.81
CA LEU A 279 -14.58 1.41 -6.69
C LEU A 279 -14.75 -0.07 -7.03
N HIS A 280 -13.66 -0.78 -7.11
CA HIS A 280 -13.64 -2.22 -7.39
C HIS A 280 -13.67 -3.07 -6.12
N LEU A 281 -14.05 -4.34 -6.30
CA LEU A 281 -13.93 -5.38 -5.29
C LEU A 281 -12.88 -6.41 -5.75
N TRP A 282 -12.15 -7.00 -4.80
CA TRP A 282 -11.10 -7.96 -5.12
C TRP A 282 -11.63 -9.20 -5.84
N HIS A 283 -12.73 -9.79 -5.37
CA HIS A 283 -13.24 -11.06 -5.89
C HIS A 283 -12.12 -12.12 -6.01
N ILE A 284 -11.46 -12.43 -4.91
CA ILE A 284 -10.39 -13.43 -4.86
C ILE A 284 -10.97 -14.84 -4.94
N VAL A 285 -10.31 -15.74 -5.71
CA VAL A 285 -10.70 -17.12 -5.89
C VAL A 285 -9.53 -18.07 -5.68
#